data_4ecefa75ded3b07fd6dec1e9be165123
#
_entry.id   4ecefa75ded3b07fd6dec1e9be165123
#
_cell.length_a   1.000
_cell.length_b   1.000
_cell.length_c   1.000
_cell.angle_alpha   90.00
_cell.angle_beta   90.00
_cell.angle_gamma   90.00
#
_symmetry.space_group_name_H-M   'P 1'
#
loop_
_entity.id
_entity.type
_entity.pdbx_description
1 polymer ?
#
loop_
_entity_poly.entity_id
_entity_poly.type
_entity_poly.pdbx_seq_one_letter_code
_entity_poly.pdbx_strand_id
1 'polypeptide(L)'
;MKKSTVQYILALVICFAVGCGIALGLNAYDKNAELITPISGGQTIDFSAYGFTLTVPDDFAMNDYTTNNAAEGGNALFAGCAYGEIGELYIFCYTNDSGDELRQYGEQEVVTYYMNAGATDVRMRTLGGRRFICYRATVNGQDGEETWDTYETWNEDIQISFETRMNPDDVLPILATITFTSIAQTN
;
A
#
# COMPACT_ATOMS: atom_id res chain seq x y z
N MET A 1 36.08 30.85 -29.67
CA MET A 1 34.78 30.16 -29.50
C MET A 1 33.68 31.19 -29.62
N LYS A 2 32.65 30.95 -30.47
CA LYS A 2 31.51 31.85 -30.64
C LYS A 2 30.66 31.82 -29.36
N LYS A 3 30.17 32.99 -28.90
CA LYS A 3 29.31 33.13 -27.70
C LYS A 3 28.16 32.12 -27.62
N SER A 4 27.58 31.73 -28.77
CA SER A 4 26.52 30.73 -28.87
C SER A 4 26.95 29.32 -28.43
N THR A 5 28.17 28.90 -28.76
CA THR A 5 28.71 27.55 -28.40
C THR A 5 28.85 27.39 -26.90
N VAL A 6 29.31 28.44 -26.19
CA VAL A 6 29.46 28.44 -24.75
C VAL A 6 28.10 28.36 -24.06
N GLN A 7 27.08 29.06 -24.57
CA GLN A 7 25.72 29.00 -24.04
C GLN A 7 25.07 27.63 -24.21
N TYR A 8 25.27 26.94 -25.34
CA TYR A 8 24.81 25.58 -25.55
C TYR A 8 25.45 24.57 -24.61
N ILE A 9 26.77 24.67 -24.40
CA ILE A 9 27.51 23.79 -23.50
C ILE A 9 27.02 24.02 -22.05
N LEU A 10 26.83 25.28 -21.64
CA LEU A 10 26.33 25.60 -20.30
C LEU A 10 24.91 25.07 -20.07
N ALA A 11 24.02 25.21 -21.06
CA ALA A 11 22.65 24.66 -20.98
C ALA A 11 22.66 23.13 -20.88
N LEU A 12 23.54 22.45 -21.64
CA LEU A 12 23.67 20.98 -21.61
C LEU A 12 24.20 20.49 -20.26
N VAL A 13 25.16 21.19 -19.67
CA VAL A 13 25.71 20.87 -18.34
C VAL A 13 24.66 21.08 -17.26
N ILE A 14 23.85 22.14 -17.34
CA ILE A 14 22.74 22.38 -16.39
C ILE A 14 21.67 21.32 -16.51
N CYS A 15 21.25 20.95 -17.73
CA CYS A 15 20.28 19.87 -17.94
C CYS A 15 20.80 18.53 -17.44
N PHE A 16 22.08 18.24 -17.63
CA PHE A 16 22.71 17.01 -17.13
C PHE A 16 22.80 17.01 -15.59
N ALA A 17 23.18 18.13 -14.98
CA ALA A 17 23.26 18.28 -13.53
C ALA A 17 21.87 18.17 -12.87
N VAL A 18 20.83 18.76 -13.47
CA VAL A 18 19.43 18.65 -13.01
C VAL A 18 18.94 17.22 -13.18
N GLY A 19 19.17 16.58 -14.34
CA GLY A 19 18.80 15.20 -14.60
C GLY A 19 19.49 14.21 -13.66
N CYS A 20 20.79 14.38 -13.40
CA CYS A 20 21.53 13.58 -12.41
C CYS A 20 21.07 13.87 -10.97
N GLY A 21 20.73 15.12 -10.65
CA GLY A 21 20.22 15.51 -9.34
C GLY A 21 18.86 14.86 -9.05
N ILE A 22 17.98 14.81 -10.03
CA ILE A 22 16.68 14.12 -9.92
C ILE A 22 16.91 12.61 -9.80
N ALA A 23 17.77 12.00 -10.62
CA ALA A 23 18.05 10.57 -10.56
C ALA A 23 18.75 10.17 -9.23
N LEU A 24 19.63 11.00 -8.70
CA LEU A 24 20.27 10.79 -7.40
C LEU A 24 19.30 11.05 -6.25
N GLY A 25 18.39 12.00 -6.39
CA GLY A 25 17.31 12.24 -5.43
C GLY A 25 16.35 11.08 -5.35
N LEU A 26 15.92 10.53 -6.47
CA LEU A 26 15.07 9.34 -6.54
C LEU A 26 15.78 8.10 -5.94
N ASN A 27 17.08 7.90 -6.23
CA ASN A 27 17.86 6.82 -5.63
C ASN A 27 18.17 7.03 -4.15
N ALA A 28 18.24 8.27 -3.66
CA ALA A 28 18.44 8.56 -2.24
C ALA A 28 17.15 8.34 -1.44
N TYR A 29 15.99 8.53 -2.08
CA TYR A 29 14.69 8.27 -1.48
C TYR A 29 14.44 6.77 -1.26
N ASP A 30 14.87 5.94 -2.22
CA ASP A 30 14.78 4.47 -2.12
C ASP A 30 15.77 3.87 -1.09
N LYS A 31 16.83 4.61 -0.74
CA LYS A 31 17.82 4.16 0.27
C LYS A 31 17.35 4.29 1.71
N ASN A 32 16.28 5.02 1.96
CA ASN A 32 15.58 5.10 3.24
C ASN A 32 14.34 4.18 3.28
N ALA A 33 14.12 3.35 2.26
CA ALA A 33 13.20 2.24 2.36
C ALA A 33 13.71 1.33 3.49
N GLU A 34 13.07 1.44 4.64
CA GLU A 34 13.30 0.56 5.78
C GLU A 34 13.16 -0.86 5.26
N LEU A 35 14.26 -1.62 5.28
CA LEU A 35 14.29 -3.01 4.80
C LEU A 35 13.47 -3.83 5.79
N ILE A 36 12.17 -3.93 5.53
CA ILE A 36 11.26 -4.76 6.31
C ILE A 36 11.52 -6.20 5.91
N THR A 37 12.01 -6.98 6.84
CA THR A 37 12.22 -8.40 6.64
C THR A 37 10.88 -9.11 6.76
N PRO A 38 10.42 -9.84 5.71
CA PRO A 38 9.21 -10.64 5.80
C PRO A 38 9.29 -11.65 6.95
N ILE A 39 8.14 -12.03 7.51
CA ILE A 39 8.09 -13.11 8.51
C ILE A 39 8.69 -14.38 7.90
N SER A 40 9.40 -15.16 8.73
CA SER A 40 9.96 -16.45 8.36
C SER A 40 9.04 -17.56 8.84
N GLY A 41 8.46 -18.33 7.93
CA GLY A 41 7.45 -19.33 8.25
C GLY A 41 6.04 -18.74 8.27
N GLY A 42 5.06 -19.54 8.70
CA GLY A 42 3.65 -19.17 8.71
C GLY A 42 2.85 -19.87 7.62
N GLN A 43 1.55 -19.65 7.63
CA GLN A 43 0.63 -20.20 6.65
C GLN A 43 0.33 -19.16 5.54
N THR A 44 0.28 -19.61 4.29
CA THR A 44 -0.10 -18.76 3.18
C THR A 44 -1.61 -18.83 2.96
N ILE A 45 -2.24 -17.67 2.97
CA ILE A 45 -3.65 -17.49 2.63
C ILE A 45 -3.73 -17.13 1.15
N ASP A 46 -4.57 -17.85 0.41
CA ASP A 46 -4.77 -17.69 -1.01
C ASP A 46 -5.90 -16.70 -1.32
N PHE A 47 -5.54 -15.57 -1.87
CA PHE A 47 -6.44 -14.56 -2.41
C PHE A 47 -6.27 -14.44 -3.94
N SER A 48 -5.96 -15.53 -4.63
CA SER A 48 -5.71 -15.52 -6.09
C SER A 48 -6.91 -15.02 -6.90
N ALA A 49 -8.14 -15.17 -6.39
CA ALA A 49 -9.33 -14.56 -6.97
C ALA A 49 -9.25 -13.01 -7.03
N TYR A 50 -8.43 -12.40 -6.16
CA TYR A 50 -8.16 -10.97 -6.08
C TYR A 50 -6.72 -10.63 -6.49
N GLY A 51 -6.00 -11.62 -7.02
CA GLY A 51 -4.68 -11.46 -7.59
C GLY A 51 -3.53 -11.34 -6.59
N PHE A 52 -3.63 -11.94 -5.40
CA PHE A 52 -2.51 -11.98 -4.46
C PHE A 52 -2.55 -13.19 -3.52
N THR A 53 -1.44 -13.41 -2.83
CA THR A 53 -1.34 -14.29 -1.66
C THR A 53 -0.68 -13.52 -0.51
N LEU A 54 -0.96 -13.93 0.73
CA LEU A 54 -0.40 -13.33 1.93
C LEU A 54 0.02 -14.43 2.89
N THR A 55 1.22 -14.34 3.48
CA THR A 55 1.65 -15.24 4.56
C THR A 55 1.41 -14.57 5.90
N VAL A 56 0.72 -15.27 6.80
CA VAL A 56 0.44 -14.85 8.18
C VAL A 56 1.06 -15.85 9.15
N PRO A 57 1.27 -15.50 10.44
CA PRO A 57 1.72 -16.45 11.45
C PRO A 57 0.86 -17.72 11.50
N ASP A 58 1.44 -18.85 11.94
CA ASP A 58 0.76 -20.15 11.95
C ASP A 58 -0.46 -20.21 12.90
N ASP A 59 -0.50 -19.37 13.91
CA ASP A 59 -1.59 -19.25 14.88
C ASP A 59 -2.78 -18.42 14.38
N PHE A 60 -2.62 -17.75 13.22
CA PHE A 60 -3.70 -16.94 12.65
C PHE A 60 -4.79 -17.83 12.04
N ALA A 61 -6.04 -17.50 12.36
CA ALA A 61 -7.22 -18.03 11.68
C ALA A 61 -7.83 -16.97 10.78
N MET A 62 -8.49 -17.39 9.70
CA MET A 62 -9.17 -16.50 8.76
C MET A 62 -10.68 -16.61 8.96
N ASN A 63 -11.35 -15.46 9.10
CA ASN A 63 -12.79 -15.33 9.09
C ASN A 63 -13.25 -14.50 7.89
N ASP A 64 -14.02 -15.12 7.00
CA ASP A 64 -14.63 -14.44 5.84
C ASP A 64 -16.04 -13.96 6.23
N TYR A 65 -16.27 -12.67 6.15
CA TYR A 65 -17.57 -12.06 6.41
C TYR A 65 -18.09 -11.20 5.25
N THR A 66 -17.65 -11.48 4.03
CA THR A 66 -18.05 -10.78 2.81
C THR A 66 -19.57 -10.68 2.68
N THR A 67 -20.27 -11.77 2.98
CA THR A 67 -21.76 -11.78 2.95
C THR A 67 -22.37 -10.83 3.98
N ASN A 68 -21.81 -10.77 5.19
CA ASN A 68 -22.28 -9.86 6.24
C ASN A 68 -21.99 -8.40 5.86
N ASN A 69 -20.80 -8.12 5.32
CA ASN A 69 -20.44 -6.80 4.81
C ASN A 69 -21.44 -6.32 3.75
N ALA A 70 -21.80 -7.16 2.78
CA ALA A 70 -22.79 -6.83 1.76
C ALA A 70 -24.21 -6.61 2.36
N ALA A 71 -24.59 -7.38 3.37
CA ALA A 71 -25.88 -7.23 4.04
C ALA A 71 -25.99 -5.91 4.82
N GLU A 72 -24.88 -5.38 5.30
CA GLU A 72 -24.75 -4.09 6.00
C GLU A 72 -24.57 -2.90 5.04
N GLY A 73 -24.60 -3.14 3.73
CA GLY A 73 -24.48 -2.12 2.69
C GLY A 73 -23.04 -1.83 2.26
N GLY A 74 -22.09 -2.66 2.66
CA GLY A 74 -20.72 -2.61 2.17
C GLY A 74 -20.63 -3.09 0.71
N ASN A 75 -19.62 -2.62 -0.01
CA ASN A 75 -19.38 -2.90 -1.42
C ASN A 75 -18.06 -3.66 -1.67
N ALA A 76 -17.47 -4.22 -0.63
CA ALA A 76 -16.26 -5.02 -0.78
C ALA A 76 -16.55 -6.30 -1.58
N LEU A 77 -15.68 -6.61 -2.53
CA LEU A 77 -15.65 -7.89 -3.24
C LEU A 77 -15.25 -9.03 -2.31
N PHE A 78 -14.41 -8.71 -1.33
CA PHE A 78 -14.02 -9.55 -0.23
C PHE A 78 -13.90 -8.70 1.04
N ALA A 79 -14.38 -9.22 2.15
CA ALA A 79 -14.18 -8.68 3.48
C ALA A 79 -13.87 -9.82 4.45
N GLY A 80 -12.75 -9.74 5.15
CA GLY A 80 -12.34 -10.78 6.08
C GLY A 80 -11.40 -10.27 7.15
N CYS A 81 -11.11 -11.13 8.12
CA CYS A 81 -10.18 -10.83 9.21
C CYS A 81 -9.29 -12.05 9.46
N ALA A 82 -7.98 -11.84 9.34
CA ALA A 82 -6.98 -12.77 9.85
C ALA A 82 -6.66 -12.37 11.30
N TYR A 83 -6.77 -13.28 12.25
CA TYR A 83 -6.59 -12.99 13.66
C TYR A 83 -5.78 -14.08 14.38
N GLY A 84 -4.96 -13.68 15.33
CA GLY A 84 -4.09 -14.54 16.11
C GLY A 84 -3.65 -13.88 17.42
N GLU A 85 -2.62 -14.42 18.05
CA GLU A 85 -2.15 -13.94 19.36
C GLU A 85 -1.67 -12.48 19.32
N ILE A 86 -1.07 -12.03 18.20
CA ILE A 86 -0.53 -10.67 18.08
C ILE A 86 -1.58 -9.64 17.65
N GLY A 87 -2.80 -10.06 17.32
CA GLY A 87 -3.89 -9.16 16.98
C GLY A 87 -4.70 -9.55 15.76
N GLU A 88 -5.32 -8.57 15.14
CA GLU A 88 -6.26 -8.72 14.04
C GLU A 88 -5.83 -7.89 12.84
N LEU A 89 -5.91 -8.49 11.65
CA LEU A 89 -5.66 -7.86 10.37
C LEU A 89 -6.93 -7.99 9.51
N TYR A 90 -7.66 -6.91 9.37
CA TYR A 90 -8.81 -6.84 8.48
C TYR A 90 -8.35 -6.64 7.05
N ILE A 91 -8.97 -7.36 6.12
CA ILE A 91 -8.58 -7.41 4.70
C ILE A 91 -9.82 -7.13 3.88
N PHE A 92 -9.73 -6.10 3.04
CA PHE A 92 -10.80 -5.72 2.13
C PHE A 92 -10.27 -5.66 0.70
N CYS A 93 -11.06 -6.17 -0.24
CA CYS A 93 -10.81 -6.00 -1.67
C CYS A 93 -11.98 -5.27 -2.30
N TYR A 94 -11.71 -4.22 -3.07
CA TYR A 94 -12.72 -3.41 -3.74
C TYR A 94 -12.45 -3.35 -5.24
N THR A 95 -13.49 -3.18 -6.05
CA THR A 95 -13.31 -2.76 -7.43
C THR A 95 -12.68 -1.36 -7.44
N ASN A 96 -11.63 -1.20 -8.20
CA ASN A 96 -10.91 0.05 -8.26
C ASN A 96 -11.41 0.93 -9.41
N ASP A 97 -12.53 1.59 -9.23
CA ASP A 97 -13.08 2.53 -10.23
C ASP A 97 -12.28 3.86 -10.31
N SER A 98 -11.51 4.18 -9.27
CA SER A 98 -10.74 5.44 -9.17
C SER A 98 -9.23 5.24 -9.07
N GLY A 99 -8.74 4.01 -8.96
CA GLY A 99 -7.34 3.75 -8.59
C GLY A 99 -6.32 3.96 -9.69
N ASP A 100 -6.76 4.01 -10.94
CA ASP A 100 -5.86 4.37 -12.03
C ASP A 100 -5.31 5.79 -11.86
N GLU A 101 -6.11 6.70 -11.31
CA GLU A 101 -5.67 8.07 -11.04
C GLU A 101 -4.61 8.10 -9.93
N LEU A 102 -4.82 7.42 -8.80
CA LEU A 102 -3.87 7.43 -7.69
C LEU A 102 -2.53 6.74 -8.02
N ARG A 103 -2.54 5.74 -8.92
CA ARG A 103 -1.30 5.11 -9.41
C ARG A 103 -0.44 6.05 -10.25
N GLN A 104 -1.04 7.02 -10.93
CA GLN A 104 -0.37 7.98 -11.81
C GLN A 104 0.19 9.17 -11.03
N TYR A 105 -0.33 9.44 -9.83
CA TYR A 105 0.08 10.58 -9.01
C TYR A 105 1.45 10.37 -8.36
N GLY A 106 2.17 11.48 -8.22
CA GLY A 106 3.38 11.53 -7.40
C GLY A 106 3.04 11.34 -5.92
N GLU A 107 4.02 10.93 -5.14
CA GLU A 107 3.86 10.69 -3.70
C GLU A 107 3.22 11.88 -2.97
N GLN A 108 3.68 13.09 -3.25
CA GLN A 108 3.17 14.31 -2.60
C GLN A 108 1.68 14.56 -2.90
N GLU A 109 1.22 14.23 -4.11
CA GLU A 109 -0.18 14.39 -4.50
C GLU A 109 -1.06 13.39 -3.78
N VAL A 110 -0.61 12.13 -3.70
CA VAL A 110 -1.30 11.05 -2.97
C VAL A 110 -1.39 11.39 -1.48
N VAL A 111 -0.27 11.78 -0.86
CA VAL A 111 -0.24 12.19 0.55
C VAL A 111 -1.22 13.33 0.79
N THR A 112 -1.23 14.35 -0.07
CA THR A 112 -2.14 15.49 0.05
C THR A 112 -3.61 15.07 -0.07
N TYR A 113 -3.92 14.14 -0.98
CA TYR A 113 -5.27 13.61 -1.16
C TYR A 113 -5.80 12.96 0.13
N TYR A 114 -5.03 12.03 0.72
CA TYR A 114 -5.43 11.33 1.95
C TYR A 114 -5.50 12.25 3.16
N MET A 115 -4.57 13.20 3.30
CA MET A 115 -4.63 14.20 4.37
C MET A 115 -5.88 15.09 4.26
N ASN A 116 -6.28 15.49 3.05
CA ASN A 116 -7.51 16.25 2.83
C ASN A 116 -8.77 15.41 3.12
N ALA A 117 -8.70 14.09 3.01
CA ALA A 117 -9.76 13.16 3.42
C ALA A 117 -9.80 12.91 4.93
N GLY A 118 -8.91 13.53 5.71
CA GLY A 118 -8.87 13.43 7.17
C GLY A 118 -7.92 12.37 7.73
N ALA A 119 -7.16 11.70 6.86
CA ALA A 119 -6.13 10.75 7.31
C ALA A 119 -4.93 11.48 7.94
N THR A 120 -4.28 10.83 8.88
CA THR A 120 -3.06 11.31 9.54
C THR A 120 -1.90 10.33 9.28
N ASP A 121 -0.66 10.75 9.51
CA ASP A 121 0.55 9.95 9.34
C ASP A 121 0.68 9.32 7.93
N VAL A 122 0.18 10.01 6.91
CA VAL A 122 0.15 9.53 5.52
C VAL A 122 1.57 9.43 4.96
N ARG A 123 1.93 8.27 4.45
CA ARG A 123 3.25 8.00 3.85
C ARG A 123 3.17 6.88 2.83
N MET A 124 4.11 6.88 1.90
CA MET A 124 4.30 5.78 0.96
C MET A 124 5.38 4.83 1.47
N ARG A 125 5.13 3.53 1.32
CA ARG A 125 6.12 2.47 1.63
C ARG A 125 6.17 1.45 0.49
N THR A 126 7.30 0.76 0.37
CA THR A 126 7.42 -0.42 -0.51
C THR A 126 7.45 -1.66 0.36
N LEU A 127 6.45 -2.52 0.22
CA LEU A 127 6.30 -3.78 0.93
C LEU A 127 6.14 -4.89 -0.11
N GLY A 128 6.86 -6.00 0.01
CA GLY A 128 6.80 -7.11 -0.95
C GLY A 128 7.07 -6.68 -2.41
N GLY A 129 7.88 -5.63 -2.62
CA GLY A 129 8.16 -5.06 -3.94
C GLY A 129 7.06 -4.19 -4.53
N ARG A 130 5.99 -3.87 -3.78
CA ARG A 130 4.87 -3.02 -4.22
C ARG A 130 4.76 -1.76 -3.38
N ARG A 131 4.23 -0.72 -3.99
CA ARG A 131 3.92 0.54 -3.31
C ARG A 131 2.65 0.39 -2.50
N PHE A 132 2.73 0.85 -1.26
CA PHE A 132 1.60 0.97 -0.33
C PHE A 132 1.44 2.42 0.07
N ILE A 133 0.20 2.85 0.23
CA ILE A 133 -0.15 4.05 0.97
C ILE A 133 -0.46 3.60 2.39
N CYS A 134 0.26 4.17 3.35
CA CYS A 134 0.09 3.86 4.76
C CYS A 134 -0.40 5.12 5.45
N TYR A 135 -1.49 5.01 6.20
CA TYR A 135 -2.05 6.13 6.92
C TYR A 135 -2.79 5.68 8.17
N ARG A 136 -3.10 6.63 9.02
CA ARG A 136 -3.92 6.43 10.19
C ARG A 136 -5.27 7.09 9.99
N ALA A 137 -6.34 6.31 10.20
CA ALA A 137 -7.71 6.77 10.15
C ALA A 137 -8.34 6.71 11.55
N THR A 138 -9.13 7.71 11.91
CA THR A 138 -9.94 7.71 13.12
C THR A 138 -11.40 7.51 12.73
N VAL A 139 -12.03 6.50 13.29
CA VAL A 139 -13.45 6.18 13.07
C VAL A 139 -14.20 6.29 14.39
N ASN A 140 -15.49 6.66 14.32
CA ASN A 140 -16.36 6.66 15.49
C ASN A 140 -16.91 5.24 15.71
N GLY A 141 -16.32 4.52 16.65
CA GLY A 141 -16.81 3.22 17.10
C GLY A 141 -17.96 3.33 18.10
N GLN A 142 -18.47 2.18 18.53
CA GLN A 142 -19.56 2.14 19.54
C GLN A 142 -19.12 2.67 20.91
N ASP A 143 -17.83 2.52 21.24
CA ASP A 143 -17.25 2.89 22.53
C ASP A 143 -16.46 4.22 22.48
N GLY A 144 -16.52 4.94 21.37
CA GLY A 144 -15.81 6.20 21.14
C GLY A 144 -14.98 6.22 19.86
N GLU A 145 -14.05 7.16 19.79
CA GLU A 145 -13.12 7.26 18.66
C GLU A 145 -12.10 6.11 18.70
N GLU A 146 -11.98 5.38 17.62
CA GLU A 146 -10.98 4.34 17.41
C GLU A 146 -10.03 4.74 16.29
N THR A 147 -8.75 4.48 16.47
CA THR A 147 -7.71 4.78 15.50
C THR A 147 -7.19 3.47 14.90
N TRP A 148 -7.16 3.43 13.57
CA TRP A 148 -6.73 2.28 12.79
C TRP A 148 -5.56 2.66 11.88
N ASP A 149 -4.55 1.83 11.82
CA ASP A 149 -3.51 1.91 10.81
C ASP A 149 -3.99 1.17 9.56
N THR A 150 -3.96 1.87 8.43
CA THR A 150 -4.43 1.37 7.13
C THR A 150 -3.27 1.31 6.14
N TYR A 151 -3.22 0.24 5.38
CA TYR A 151 -2.22 -0.03 4.35
C TYR A 151 -2.93 -0.39 3.05
N GLU A 152 -2.87 0.47 2.06
CA GLU A 152 -3.54 0.27 0.78
C GLU A 152 -2.57 0.04 -0.35
N THR A 153 -2.92 -0.88 -1.23
CA THR A 153 -2.20 -1.15 -2.48
C THR A 153 -3.18 -1.56 -3.57
N TRP A 154 -2.68 -1.72 -4.78
CA TRP A 154 -3.51 -2.07 -5.94
C TRP A 154 -2.88 -3.20 -6.74
N ASN A 155 -3.71 -4.10 -7.24
CA ASN A 155 -3.35 -5.08 -8.24
C ASN A 155 -4.39 -5.05 -9.38
N GLU A 156 -3.98 -4.63 -10.55
CA GLU A 156 -4.87 -4.40 -11.70
C GLU A 156 -6.06 -3.52 -11.28
N ASP A 157 -7.30 -4.00 -11.42
CA ASP A 157 -8.52 -3.28 -11.11
C ASP A 157 -9.02 -3.53 -9.67
N ILE A 158 -8.19 -4.10 -8.81
CA ILE A 158 -8.52 -4.38 -7.41
C ILE A 158 -7.72 -3.46 -6.49
N GLN A 159 -8.41 -2.73 -5.65
CA GLN A 159 -7.85 -2.06 -4.48
C GLN A 159 -7.86 -3.03 -3.31
N ILE A 160 -6.75 -3.16 -2.61
CA ILE A 160 -6.59 -4.02 -1.46
C ILE A 160 -6.27 -3.13 -0.26
N SER A 161 -7.09 -3.19 0.77
CA SER A 161 -6.92 -2.48 2.03
C SER A 161 -6.67 -3.46 3.16
N PHE A 162 -5.68 -3.17 3.97
CA PHE A 162 -5.38 -3.86 5.22
C PHE A 162 -5.54 -2.87 6.37
N GLU A 163 -6.39 -3.20 7.33
CA GLU A 163 -6.69 -2.34 8.46
C GLU A 163 -6.40 -3.08 9.77
N THR A 164 -5.72 -2.43 10.71
CA THR A 164 -5.31 -3.09 11.94
C THR A 164 -5.03 -2.09 13.08
N ARG A 165 -5.04 -2.62 14.31
CA ARG A 165 -4.51 -1.95 15.50
C ARG A 165 -3.25 -2.64 16.04
N MET A 166 -2.71 -3.60 15.27
CA MET A 166 -1.44 -4.25 15.62
C MET A 166 -0.29 -3.24 15.60
N ASN A 167 0.77 -3.55 16.35
CA ASN A 167 1.99 -2.78 16.27
C ASN A 167 2.54 -2.82 14.82
N PRO A 168 2.98 -1.70 14.24
CA PRO A 168 3.65 -1.69 12.94
C PRO A 168 4.81 -2.68 12.81
N ASP A 169 5.57 -2.94 13.89
CA ASP A 169 6.66 -3.91 13.89
C ASP A 169 6.18 -5.36 13.68
N ASP A 170 4.93 -5.65 13.99
CA ASP A 170 4.31 -6.97 13.80
C ASP A 170 3.61 -7.08 12.45
N VAL A 171 2.89 -6.04 12.02
CA VAL A 171 2.10 -6.10 10.78
C VAL A 171 2.95 -5.91 9.53
N LEU A 172 3.97 -5.04 9.54
CA LEU A 172 4.78 -4.77 8.34
C LEU A 172 5.53 -6.00 7.83
N PRO A 173 6.12 -6.88 8.68
CA PRO A 173 6.69 -8.15 8.22
C PRO A 173 5.66 -9.09 7.56
N ILE A 174 4.41 -9.08 8.01
CA ILE A 174 3.32 -9.84 7.38
C ILE A 174 3.02 -9.27 6.00
N LEU A 175 2.79 -7.97 5.88
CA LEU A 175 2.50 -7.31 4.61
C LEU A 175 3.67 -7.40 3.62
N ALA A 176 4.90 -7.49 4.09
CA ALA A 176 6.06 -7.71 3.23
C ALA A 176 6.10 -9.10 2.57
N THR A 177 5.26 -10.06 3.01
CA THR A 177 5.12 -11.38 2.37
C THR A 177 4.19 -11.38 1.18
N ILE A 178 3.44 -10.29 0.94
CA ILE A 178 2.45 -10.23 -0.13
C ILE A 178 3.09 -10.55 -1.48
N THR A 179 2.47 -11.46 -2.22
CA THR A 179 2.89 -11.80 -3.57
C THR A 179 1.72 -11.60 -4.52
N PHE A 180 1.94 -10.79 -5.56
CA PHE A 180 0.92 -10.48 -6.54
C PHE A 180 0.97 -11.46 -7.71
N THR A 181 -0.21 -11.89 -8.14
CA THR A 181 -0.43 -12.74 -9.31
C THR A 181 -1.41 -12.05 -10.24
N SER A 182 -1.42 -12.42 -11.53
CA SER A 182 -2.47 -11.96 -12.44
C SER A 182 -3.82 -12.49 -11.98
N ILE A 183 -4.85 -11.65 -12.05
CA ILE A 183 -6.22 -12.06 -11.74
C ILE A 183 -6.67 -13.03 -12.85
N ALA A 184 -7.09 -14.22 -12.47
CA ALA A 184 -7.63 -15.19 -13.43
C ALA A 184 -8.94 -14.62 -13.98
N GLN A 185 -8.95 -14.25 -15.28
CA GLN A 185 -10.19 -13.88 -15.94
C GLN A 185 -11.12 -15.10 -15.95
N THR A 186 -12.13 -15.06 -15.13
CA THR A 186 -13.25 -16.03 -15.21
C THR A 186 -14.06 -15.70 -16.47
N ASN A 187 -13.86 -16.51 -17.53
CA ASN A 187 -14.69 -16.49 -18.73
C ASN A 187 -16.10 -17.00 -18.45
#